data_e9ce30228fe04e559203c614ffcd386e
#
_entry.id   e9ce30228fe04e559203c614ffcd386e
#
_cell.length_a   1.000
_cell.length_b   1.000
_cell.length_c   1.000
_cell.angle_alpha   90.00
_cell.angle_beta   90.00
_cell.angle_gamma   90.00
#
_symmetry.space_group_name_H-M   'P 1'
#
loop_
_entity.id
_entity.type
_entity.pdbx_description
1 polymer ?
#
loop_
_entity_poly.entity_id
_entity_poly.type
_entity_poly.pdbx_seq_one_letter_code
_entity_poly.pdbx_strand_id
1 'polypeptide(L)'
;AASGFNYGFGYDDTDRETIEVDEQPPRHDIATKVSGDSMQPDYQDGDILYLVDKGLTTYNGDLAVIAYGDRSYFKKIYTENGRLRLVSLNDKYEDITLDFPPAEDTHIKIYAVIGVYRGE
;
A
#
# COMPACT_ATOMS: atom_id res chain seq x y z
N ALA A 1 25.09 6.91 5.27
CA ALA A 1 25.27 6.15 4.05
C ALA A 1 23.92 5.71 3.51
N ALA A 2 23.79 5.68 2.22
CA ALA A 2 22.57 5.24 1.57
C ALA A 2 22.42 3.73 1.64
N SER A 3 21.21 3.28 1.75
CA SER A 3 20.86 1.86 1.68
C SER A 3 19.99 1.64 0.47
N GLY A 4 20.21 0.52 -0.22
CA GLY A 4 19.36 0.15 -1.32
C GLY A 4 18.28 -0.82 -0.87
N PHE A 5 17.12 -0.71 -1.48
CA PHE A 5 16.08 -1.69 -1.24
C PHE A 5 15.19 -1.80 -2.48
N ASN A 6 14.51 -2.92 -2.59
CA ASN A 6 13.58 -3.14 -3.68
C ASN A 6 12.25 -2.52 -3.35
N TYR A 7 11.64 -1.84 -4.31
CA TYR A 7 10.28 -1.40 -4.17
C TYR A 7 9.50 -1.84 -5.39
N GLY A 8 8.22 -1.85 -5.24
CA GLY A 8 7.33 -2.31 -6.28
C GLY A 8 6.25 -3.13 -5.64
N PHE A 9 5.22 -3.37 -6.39
CA PHE A 9 4.04 -3.92 -5.79
C PHE A 9 3.35 -4.78 -6.81
N GLY A 10 3.23 -6.05 -6.52
CA GLY A 10 2.61 -6.97 -7.41
C GLY A 10 3.22 -8.35 -7.27
N TYR A 11 2.82 -9.21 -8.15
CA TYR A 11 3.23 -10.60 -8.12
C TYR A 11 4.38 -10.89 -9.07
N ASP A 12 4.73 -9.90 -9.89
CA ASP A 12 5.74 -10.04 -10.92
C ASP A 12 7.01 -9.34 -10.46
N ASP A 13 8.06 -10.11 -10.28
CA ASP A 13 9.36 -9.57 -9.85
C ASP A 13 9.94 -8.59 -10.85
N THR A 14 9.51 -8.65 -12.11
CA THR A 14 10.02 -7.71 -13.11
C THR A 14 9.55 -6.28 -12.87
N ASP A 15 8.53 -6.08 -12.04
CA ASP A 15 8.02 -4.75 -11.70
C ASP A 15 8.81 -4.10 -10.57
N ARG A 16 9.79 -4.78 -10.03
CA ARG A 16 10.55 -4.27 -8.88
C ARG A 16 11.74 -3.45 -9.32
N GLU A 17 12.00 -2.40 -8.58
CA GLU A 17 13.17 -1.57 -8.75
C GLU A 17 13.94 -1.50 -7.44
N THR A 18 15.22 -1.18 -7.53
CA THR A 18 16.04 -0.90 -6.35
C THR A 18 16.32 0.58 -6.32
N ILE A 19 16.04 1.21 -5.20
CA ILE A 19 16.36 2.61 -4.98
C ILE A 19 17.30 2.74 -3.81
N GLU A 20 17.99 3.86 -3.74
CA GLU A 20 18.84 4.16 -2.61
C GLU A 20 18.19 5.24 -1.76
N VAL A 21 18.31 5.11 -0.46
CA VAL A 21 17.81 6.08 0.48
C VAL A 21 18.98 6.57 1.34
N ASP A 22 18.87 7.79 1.83
CA ASP A 22 19.95 8.40 2.59
C ASP A 22 19.85 8.16 4.11
N GLU A 23 18.93 7.32 4.52
CA GLU A 23 18.79 6.90 5.91
C GLU A 23 18.41 5.43 5.98
N GLN A 24 18.65 4.83 7.12
CA GLN A 24 18.34 3.42 7.32
C GLN A 24 16.82 3.25 7.37
N PRO A 25 16.23 2.47 6.46
CA PRO A 25 14.78 2.26 6.51
C PRO A 25 14.40 1.36 7.68
N PRO A 26 13.14 1.44 8.15
CA PRO A 26 12.67 0.48 9.13
C PRO A 26 12.63 -0.92 8.53
N ARG A 27 12.60 -1.92 9.40
CA ARG A 27 12.44 -3.30 8.94
C ARG A 27 11.09 -3.42 8.21
N HIS A 28 11.14 -3.92 7.00
CA HIS A 28 9.96 -4.02 6.16
C HIS A 28 10.11 -5.21 5.21
N ASP A 29 8.99 -5.62 4.62
CA ASP A 29 8.98 -6.72 3.67
C ASP A 29 9.11 -6.22 2.24
N ILE A 30 8.49 -5.09 1.95
CA ILE A 30 8.48 -4.53 0.60
C ILE A 30 8.29 -3.02 0.71
N ALA A 31 8.65 -2.30 -0.34
CA ALA A 31 8.39 -0.87 -0.43
C ALA A 31 7.71 -0.58 -1.75
N THR A 32 6.91 0.48 -1.78
CA THR A 32 6.23 0.89 -3.01
C THR A 32 6.16 2.42 -3.07
N LYS A 33 6.00 2.93 -4.28
CA LYS A 33 5.90 4.37 -4.52
C LYS A 33 4.44 4.78 -4.61
N VAL A 34 4.10 5.88 -3.93
CA VAL A 34 2.76 6.46 -4.02
C VAL A 34 2.58 7.07 -5.40
N SER A 35 1.42 6.82 -6.00
CA SER A 35 1.06 7.38 -7.28
C SER A 35 -0.26 8.12 -7.14
N GLY A 36 -0.31 9.35 -7.64
CA GLY A 36 -1.52 10.15 -7.61
C GLY A 36 -1.69 10.95 -6.34
N ASP A 37 -2.89 11.48 -6.14
CA ASP A 37 -3.16 12.44 -5.08
C ASP A 37 -4.28 12.01 -4.12
N SER A 38 -4.72 10.77 -4.16
CA SER A 38 -5.87 10.34 -3.36
C SER A 38 -5.59 10.34 -1.86
N MET A 39 -4.33 10.36 -1.46
CA MET A 39 -3.95 10.38 -0.04
C MET A 39 -3.34 11.70 0.39
N GLN A 40 -3.43 12.72 -0.44
CA GLN A 40 -3.02 14.07 -0.05
C GLN A 40 -4.01 14.67 0.95
N PRO A 41 -3.56 15.57 1.80
CA PRO A 41 -2.21 16.17 1.84
C PRO A 41 -1.18 15.36 2.60
N ASP A 42 -1.57 14.28 3.28
CA ASP A 42 -0.66 13.56 4.17
C ASP A 42 0.41 12.79 3.39
N TYR A 43 0.07 12.31 2.21
CA TYR A 43 0.99 11.53 1.38
C TYR A 43 0.98 12.10 -0.04
N GLN A 44 2.16 12.27 -0.60
CA GLN A 44 2.34 12.91 -1.89
C GLN A 44 2.74 11.89 -2.95
N ASP A 45 2.43 12.21 -4.19
CA ASP A 45 2.92 11.42 -5.32
C ASP A 45 4.45 11.33 -5.24
N GLY A 46 4.98 10.12 -5.38
CA GLY A 46 6.42 9.90 -5.31
C GLY A 46 6.95 9.50 -3.95
N ASP A 47 6.16 9.60 -2.90
CA ASP A 47 6.58 9.09 -1.59
C ASP A 47 6.81 7.59 -1.65
N ILE A 48 7.78 7.10 -0.89
CA ILE A 48 8.05 5.66 -0.79
C ILE A 48 7.50 5.16 0.53
N LEU A 49 6.68 4.12 0.44
CA LEU A 49 6.07 3.50 1.61
C LEU A 49 6.81 2.23 1.97
N TYR A 50 7.11 2.06 3.25
CA TYR A 50 7.65 0.80 3.76
C TYR A 50 6.51 -0.05 4.29
N LEU A 51 6.44 -1.30 3.85
CA LEU A 51 5.29 -2.15 4.03
C LEU A 51 5.67 -3.45 4.72
N VAL A 52 4.76 -3.94 5.55
CA VAL A 52 4.86 -5.26 6.18
C VAL A 52 3.63 -6.06 5.80
N ASP A 53 3.83 -7.31 5.37
CA ASP A 53 2.73 -8.21 5.05
C ASP A 53 1.95 -8.51 6.33
N LYS A 54 0.73 -8.05 6.38
CA LYS A 54 -0.10 -8.17 7.57
C LYS A 54 -1.08 -9.34 7.47
N GLY A 55 -1.29 -9.84 6.26
CA GLY A 55 -2.22 -10.92 6.04
C GLY A 55 -3.67 -10.48 6.09
N LEU A 56 -4.56 -11.45 6.10
CA LEU A 56 -6.00 -11.22 6.05
C LEU A 56 -6.55 -11.21 7.47
N THR A 57 -6.51 -10.04 8.08
CA THR A 57 -6.99 -9.84 9.44
C THR A 57 -8.07 -8.74 9.43
N THR A 58 -8.53 -8.36 10.60
CA THR A 58 -9.53 -7.31 10.72
C THR A 58 -8.86 -5.95 10.77
N TYR A 59 -9.34 -5.00 9.99
CA TYR A 59 -8.81 -3.65 9.91
C TYR A 59 -9.89 -2.64 10.25
N ASN A 60 -9.49 -1.58 10.90
CA ASN A 60 -10.42 -0.55 11.32
C ASN A 60 -9.79 0.84 11.18
N GLY A 61 -9.53 1.24 9.93
CA GLY A 61 -9.00 2.55 9.63
C GLY A 61 -7.50 2.62 9.56
N ASP A 62 -6.83 1.50 9.36
CA ASP A 62 -5.38 1.47 9.21
C ASP A 62 -4.98 1.89 7.81
N LEU A 63 -3.80 2.52 7.70
CA LEU A 63 -3.23 2.80 6.40
C LEU A 63 -2.65 1.52 5.83
N ALA A 64 -3.02 1.19 4.61
CA ALA A 64 -2.63 -0.06 4.00
C ALA A 64 -2.45 0.08 2.51
N VAL A 65 -1.63 -0.81 1.96
CA VAL A 65 -1.55 -1.02 0.52
C VAL A 65 -2.17 -2.38 0.25
N ILE A 66 -3.15 -2.40 -0.64
CA ILE A 66 -3.93 -3.60 -0.94
C ILE A 66 -3.69 -3.97 -2.39
N ALA A 67 -3.19 -5.20 -2.61
CA ALA A 67 -3.14 -5.80 -3.93
C ALA A 67 -4.38 -6.65 -4.11
N TYR A 68 -5.21 -6.32 -5.08
CA TYR A 68 -6.47 -7.01 -5.32
C TYR A 68 -6.55 -7.35 -6.80
N GLY A 69 -6.33 -8.62 -7.13
CA GLY A 69 -6.22 -9.03 -8.51
C GLY A 69 -5.03 -8.34 -9.19
N ASP A 70 -5.30 -7.61 -10.25
CA ASP A 70 -4.27 -6.87 -10.98
C ASP A 70 -4.21 -5.38 -10.60
N ARG A 71 -4.90 -5.00 -9.53
CA ARG A 71 -4.97 -3.63 -9.05
C ARG A 71 -4.29 -3.48 -7.70
N SER A 72 -3.84 -2.28 -7.41
CA SER A 72 -3.29 -1.96 -6.09
C SER A 72 -3.82 -0.61 -5.64
N TYR A 73 -4.00 -0.49 -4.33
CA TYR A 73 -4.58 0.69 -3.71
C TYR A 73 -3.77 1.06 -2.47
N PHE A 74 -3.56 2.35 -2.26
CA PHE A 74 -3.05 2.87 -1.00
C PHE A 74 -4.18 3.68 -0.36
N LYS A 75 -4.78 3.15 0.71
CA LYS A 75 -5.97 3.73 1.32
C LYS A 75 -6.00 3.41 2.81
N LYS A 76 -6.90 4.08 3.53
CA LYS A 76 -7.34 3.57 4.83
C LYS A 76 -8.27 2.40 4.59
N ILE A 77 -8.10 1.34 5.35
CA ILE A 77 -8.84 0.11 5.11
C ILE A 77 -9.73 -0.21 6.31
N TYR A 78 -10.97 -0.58 6.01
CA TYR A 78 -11.94 -1.03 7.00
C TYR A 78 -12.47 -2.39 6.57
N THR A 79 -12.45 -3.34 7.51
CA THR A 79 -13.09 -4.64 7.28
C THR A 79 -14.53 -4.51 7.69
N GLU A 80 -15.44 -4.77 6.75
CA GLU A 80 -16.86 -4.78 7.00
C GLU A 80 -17.40 -6.15 6.62
N ASN A 81 -18.62 -6.44 7.05
CA ASN A 81 -19.20 -7.74 6.80
C ASN A 81 -19.31 -8.01 5.30
N GLY A 82 -18.53 -8.97 4.81
CA GLY A 82 -18.53 -9.37 3.42
C GLY A 82 -17.80 -8.45 2.48
N ARG A 83 -17.05 -7.45 2.98
CA ARG A 83 -16.38 -6.52 2.10
C ARG A 83 -15.24 -5.80 2.79
N LEU A 84 -14.39 -5.18 1.97
CA LEU A 84 -13.39 -4.21 2.43
C LEU A 84 -13.80 -2.84 1.92
N ARG A 85 -13.79 -1.84 2.78
CA ARG A 85 -14.04 -0.47 2.37
C ARG A 85 -12.71 0.29 2.41
N LEU A 86 -12.38 0.92 1.30
CA LEU A 86 -11.13 1.64 1.12
C LEU A 86 -11.44 3.13 1.04
N VAL A 87 -10.85 3.90 1.93
CA VAL A 87 -11.15 5.32 2.07
C VAL A 87 -9.93 6.15 1.75
N SER A 88 -10.08 7.10 0.84
CA SER A 88 -9.02 8.04 0.50
C SER A 88 -8.95 9.15 1.55
N LEU A 89 -7.74 9.64 1.85
CA LEU A 89 -7.58 10.79 2.73
C LEU A 89 -8.03 12.08 2.07
N ASN A 90 -7.90 12.15 0.74
CA ASN A 90 -8.37 13.28 -0.04
C ASN A 90 -9.85 13.08 -0.30
N ASP A 91 -10.68 13.95 0.27
CA ASP A 91 -12.13 13.76 0.28
C ASP A 91 -12.80 14.02 -1.06
N LYS A 92 -12.08 14.44 -2.08
CA LYS A 92 -12.65 14.53 -3.42
C LYS A 92 -12.82 13.16 -4.07
N TYR A 93 -12.27 12.10 -3.46
CA TYR A 93 -12.41 10.73 -3.96
C TYR A 93 -13.41 9.97 -3.13
N GLU A 94 -14.25 9.21 -3.78
CA GLU A 94 -15.24 8.37 -3.11
C GLU A 94 -14.61 7.09 -2.60
N ASP A 95 -15.25 6.49 -1.60
CA ASP A 95 -14.81 5.21 -1.05
C ASP A 95 -14.92 4.12 -2.11
N ILE A 96 -14.03 3.14 -2.01
CA ILE A 96 -14.04 1.97 -2.88
C ILE A 96 -14.43 0.78 -2.03
N THR A 97 -15.33 -0.05 -2.54
CA THR A 97 -15.76 -1.26 -1.84
C THR A 97 -15.36 -2.47 -2.66
N LEU A 98 -14.70 -3.42 -2.01
CA LEU A 98 -14.25 -4.67 -2.64
C LEU A 98 -14.89 -5.84 -1.92
N ASP A 99 -15.22 -6.89 -2.68
CA ASP A 99 -15.71 -8.12 -2.09
C ASP A 99 -14.63 -8.78 -1.24
N PHE A 100 -15.02 -9.29 -0.08
CA PHE A 100 -14.09 -9.97 0.80
C PHE A 100 -14.81 -11.10 1.55
N PRO A 101 -14.39 -12.36 1.34
CA PRO A 101 -13.25 -12.76 0.51
C PRO A 101 -13.49 -12.52 -0.97
N PRO A 102 -12.42 -12.37 -1.75
CA PRO A 102 -12.55 -12.16 -3.19
C PRO A 102 -12.95 -13.46 -3.90
N ALA A 103 -13.24 -13.34 -5.19
CA ALA A 103 -13.51 -14.50 -6.01
C ALA A 103 -12.32 -15.47 -5.99
N GLU A 104 -12.58 -16.74 -6.24
CA GLU A 104 -11.57 -17.81 -6.11
C GLU A 104 -10.30 -17.55 -6.91
N ASP A 105 -10.41 -16.93 -8.07
CA ASP A 105 -9.28 -16.68 -8.95
C ASP A 105 -8.65 -15.30 -8.72
N THR A 106 -9.08 -14.58 -7.71
CA THR A 106 -8.55 -13.26 -7.40
C THR A 106 -7.66 -13.35 -6.18
N HIS A 107 -6.39 -12.99 -6.36
CA HIS A 107 -5.44 -12.92 -5.26
C HIS A 107 -5.60 -11.61 -4.52
N ILE A 108 -5.43 -11.67 -3.19
CA ILE A 108 -5.45 -10.48 -2.35
C ILE A 108 -4.27 -10.53 -1.39
N LYS A 109 -3.60 -9.39 -1.25
CA LYS A 109 -2.56 -9.19 -0.27
C LYS A 109 -2.77 -7.83 0.38
N ILE A 110 -2.57 -7.77 1.70
CA ILE A 110 -2.73 -6.53 2.44
C ILE A 110 -1.44 -6.28 3.21
N TYR A 111 -0.88 -5.08 3.01
CA TYR A 111 0.35 -4.68 3.65
C TYR A 111 0.07 -3.47 4.53
N ALA A 112 0.57 -3.50 5.75
CA ALA A 112 0.51 -2.33 6.63
C ALA A 112 1.62 -1.37 6.27
N VAL A 113 1.31 -0.08 6.31
CA VAL A 113 2.30 0.98 6.09
C VAL A 113 2.97 1.28 7.42
N ILE A 114 4.27 1.07 7.50
CA ILE A 114 5.01 1.26 8.75
C ILE A 114 5.97 2.44 8.70
N GLY A 115 6.09 3.07 7.55
CA GLY A 115 6.94 4.23 7.43
C GLY A 115 6.88 4.80 6.03
N VAL A 116 7.42 5.99 5.86
CA VAL A 116 7.45 6.67 4.58
C VAL A 116 8.81 7.34 4.40
N TYR A 117 9.32 7.30 3.18
CA TYR A 117 10.53 8.02 2.80
C TYR A 117 10.18 9.05 1.74
N ARG A 118 10.57 10.27 2.00
CA ARG A 118 10.40 11.39 1.06
C ARG A 118 11.76 11.88 0.65
N GLY A 119 12.12 11.60 -0.60
CA GLY A 119 13.34 12.15 -1.16
C GLY A 119 13.20 13.65 -1.41
N GLU A 120 14.32 14.32 -1.50
CA GLU A 120 14.32 15.75 -1.78
C GLU A 120 13.96 16.08 -3.20
#